data_6a74dc8923513fa371d4b6d9165633e6
#
_entry.id   6a74dc8923513fa371d4b6d9165633e6
#
_cell.length_a   1.000
_cell.length_b   1.000
_cell.length_c   1.000
_cell.angle_alpha   90.00
_cell.angle_beta   90.00
_cell.angle_gamma   90.00
#
_symmetry.space_group_name_H-M   'P 1'
#
loop_
_entity.id
_entity.type
_entity.pdbx_description
1 polymer ?
#
loop_
_entity_poly.entity_id
_entity_poly.type
_entity_poly.pdbx_seq_one_letter_code
_entity_poly.pdbx_strand_id
1 'polypeptide(L)'
;MTNDADLRSRRASSFGTAATTYTEHRPGYPEAAVAWALEPVAGRGTLDVLDLGAGTGLLTQDLLRAGARVTAVEPDEQMLAELRRRLPNVPAYSGSAEEIPLSDGSVDAVLAGQAFHWFDQDRALPEIARVLRPGGVVAGLWNTYDDQVPWVVELGRLAPIYVGREGKLTMVGHPAYEPVKAIEFAHAMPRTAKSLTATLATHSSILVLPQAEQERLLLNVRAYLDGHPETGDGRTFDFPLVTIAERAIRR
;
A
#
# COMPACT_ATOMS: atom_id res chain seq x y z
N MET A 1 23.72 -3.20 18.27
CA MET A 1 22.61 -2.28 17.99
C MET A 1 22.48 -2.23 16.48
N THR A 2 21.60 -3.03 15.88
CA THR A 2 21.31 -2.94 14.44
C THR A 2 20.59 -1.62 14.21
N ASN A 3 21.17 -0.78 13.34
CA ASN A 3 20.65 0.55 13.04
C ASN A 3 19.26 0.43 12.43
N ASP A 4 18.29 1.22 12.91
CA ASP A 4 16.89 1.21 12.48
C ASP A 4 16.76 1.44 10.95
N ALA A 5 17.69 2.19 10.37
CA ALA A 5 17.83 2.40 8.94
C ALA A 5 18.22 1.11 8.17
N ASP A 6 19.07 0.25 8.75
CA ASP A 6 19.49 -1.03 8.15
C ASP A 6 18.35 -2.06 8.15
N LEU A 7 17.53 -2.05 9.20
CA LEU A 7 16.32 -2.86 9.28
C LEU A 7 15.22 -2.39 8.29
N ARG A 8 15.06 -1.10 8.09
CA ARG A 8 14.16 -0.53 7.07
C ARG A 8 14.62 -0.92 5.67
N SER A 9 15.90 -0.74 5.36
CA SER A 9 16.49 -1.12 4.07
C SER A 9 16.35 -2.61 3.77
N ARG A 10 16.59 -3.50 4.75
CA ARG A 10 16.41 -4.95 4.62
C ARG A 10 14.95 -5.35 4.41
N ARG A 11 14.01 -4.68 5.07
CA ARG A 11 12.57 -4.90 4.86
C ARG A 11 12.14 -4.45 3.48
N ALA A 12 12.59 -3.29 3.02
CA ALA A 12 12.32 -2.81 1.67
C ALA A 12 12.87 -3.75 0.59
N SER A 13 14.09 -4.29 0.76
CA SER A 13 14.71 -5.21 -0.21
C SER A 13 14.18 -6.65 -0.15
N SER A 14 13.44 -7.05 0.92
CA SER A 14 12.87 -8.40 1.03
C SER A 14 11.66 -8.67 0.13
N PHE A 15 11.05 -7.62 -0.42
CA PHE A 15 9.86 -7.73 -1.25
C PHE A 15 10.15 -8.21 -2.68
N GLY A 16 11.34 -7.91 -3.23
CA GLY A 16 11.66 -8.22 -4.62
C GLY A 16 11.65 -9.72 -4.94
N THR A 17 12.13 -10.58 -4.04
CA THR A 17 12.17 -12.05 -4.24
C THR A 17 10.79 -12.71 -4.18
N ALA A 18 9.77 -12.03 -3.65
CA ALA A 18 8.40 -12.52 -3.53
C ALA A 18 7.39 -11.70 -4.37
N ALA A 19 7.86 -10.89 -5.34
CA ALA A 19 7.04 -9.92 -6.05
C ALA A 19 5.77 -10.51 -6.71
N THR A 20 5.87 -11.67 -7.35
CA THR A 20 4.72 -12.35 -7.98
C THR A 20 3.71 -12.83 -6.94
N THR A 21 4.16 -13.51 -5.89
CA THR A 21 3.32 -13.98 -4.78
C THR A 21 2.70 -12.81 -4.01
N TYR A 22 3.45 -11.72 -3.84
CA TYR A 22 2.97 -10.48 -3.23
C TYR A 22 1.75 -9.95 -3.97
N THR A 23 1.82 -9.89 -5.29
CA THR A 23 0.77 -9.33 -6.14
C THR A 23 -0.51 -10.17 -6.12
N GLU A 24 -0.39 -11.50 -6.15
CA GLU A 24 -1.54 -12.41 -6.18
C GLU A 24 -2.35 -12.40 -4.88
N HIS A 25 -1.71 -12.03 -3.78
CA HIS A 25 -2.30 -12.16 -2.45
C HIS A 25 -2.65 -10.82 -1.76
N ARG A 26 -2.13 -9.69 -2.24
CA ARG A 26 -2.42 -8.39 -1.61
C ARG A 26 -3.68 -7.74 -2.17
N PRO A 27 -4.50 -7.09 -1.32
CA PRO A 27 -5.66 -6.35 -1.77
C PRO A 27 -5.25 -5.09 -2.54
N GLY A 28 -6.01 -4.75 -3.59
CA GLY A 28 -6.06 -3.41 -4.15
C GLY A 28 -6.77 -2.43 -3.22
N TYR A 29 -7.08 -1.25 -3.73
CA TYR A 29 -7.75 -0.20 -2.96
C TYR A 29 -9.20 -0.07 -3.43
N PRO A 30 -10.17 0.16 -2.51
CA PRO A 30 -11.54 0.37 -2.91
C PRO A 30 -11.68 1.63 -3.78
N GLU A 31 -12.55 1.54 -4.79
CA GLU A 31 -12.80 2.63 -5.74
C GLU A 31 -13.14 3.95 -5.01
N ALA A 32 -13.92 3.87 -3.93
CA ALA A 32 -14.29 5.02 -3.12
C ALA A 32 -13.06 5.72 -2.48
N ALA A 33 -12.02 4.95 -2.07
CA ALA A 33 -10.80 5.52 -1.51
C ALA A 33 -9.97 6.25 -2.57
N VAL A 34 -9.84 5.65 -3.76
CA VAL A 34 -9.15 6.26 -4.91
C VAL A 34 -9.90 7.50 -5.37
N ALA A 35 -11.23 7.43 -5.50
CA ALA A 35 -12.07 8.56 -5.89
C ALA A 35 -11.94 9.72 -4.88
N TRP A 36 -11.98 9.43 -3.59
CA TRP A 36 -11.80 10.45 -2.56
C TRP A 36 -10.39 11.08 -2.65
N ALA A 37 -9.35 10.28 -2.85
CA ALA A 37 -7.98 10.80 -2.97
C ALA A 37 -7.85 11.78 -4.15
N LEU A 38 -8.52 11.53 -5.26
CA LEU A 38 -8.48 12.32 -6.49
C LEU A 38 -9.52 13.46 -6.56
N GLU A 39 -10.50 13.47 -5.65
CA GLU A 39 -11.62 14.42 -5.66
C GLU A 39 -11.20 15.90 -5.79
N PRO A 40 -10.12 16.40 -5.13
CA PRO A 40 -9.71 17.80 -5.26
C PRO A 40 -9.34 18.24 -6.68
N VAL A 41 -8.95 17.28 -7.53
CA VAL A 41 -8.50 17.52 -8.92
C VAL A 41 -9.45 16.98 -9.98
N ALA A 42 -10.57 16.36 -9.59
CA ALA A 42 -11.50 15.67 -10.49
C ALA A 42 -12.06 16.56 -11.62
N GLY A 43 -12.13 17.89 -11.44
CA GLY A 43 -12.58 18.85 -12.46
C GLY A 43 -11.59 19.12 -13.59
N ARG A 44 -10.39 18.55 -13.59
CA ARG A 44 -9.33 18.83 -14.58
C ARG A 44 -9.37 17.96 -15.84
N GLY A 45 -10.42 17.14 -16.01
CA GLY A 45 -10.52 16.19 -17.13
C GLY A 45 -9.73 14.90 -16.84
N THR A 46 -9.04 14.33 -17.85
CA THR A 46 -8.19 13.16 -17.64
C THR A 46 -6.97 13.54 -16.83
N LEU A 47 -6.85 12.99 -15.63
CA LEU A 47 -5.80 13.32 -14.68
C LEU A 47 -4.47 12.64 -15.05
N ASP A 48 -3.37 13.39 -14.94
CA ASP A 48 -2.01 12.86 -14.91
C ASP A 48 -1.66 12.51 -13.47
N VAL A 49 -1.49 11.22 -13.17
CA VAL A 49 -1.26 10.71 -11.80
C VAL A 49 0.07 9.97 -11.71
N LEU A 50 0.85 10.31 -10.70
CA LEU A 50 2.03 9.55 -10.30
C LEU A 50 1.66 8.54 -9.21
N ASP A 51 1.93 7.26 -9.44
CA ASP A 51 2.00 6.22 -8.42
C ASP A 51 3.45 6.15 -7.91
N LEU A 52 3.67 6.60 -6.66
CA LEU A 52 5.00 6.77 -6.06
C LEU A 52 5.27 5.66 -5.04
N GLY A 53 6.34 4.89 -5.26
CA GLY A 53 6.57 3.62 -4.57
C GLY A 53 5.57 2.57 -5.06
N ALA A 54 5.44 2.47 -6.38
CA ALA A 54 4.37 1.72 -7.04
C ALA A 54 4.42 0.20 -6.81
N GLY A 55 5.57 -0.32 -6.35
CA GLY A 55 5.76 -1.75 -6.15
C GLY A 55 5.50 -2.54 -7.42
N THR A 56 4.66 -3.55 -7.34
CA THR A 56 4.23 -4.37 -8.48
C THR A 56 3.02 -3.80 -9.23
N GLY A 57 2.57 -2.57 -8.91
CA GLY A 57 1.52 -1.83 -9.63
C GLY A 57 0.08 -2.13 -9.17
N LEU A 58 -0.15 -2.47 -7.92
CA LEU A 58 -1.51 -2.68 -7.40
C LEU A 58 -2.32 -1.37 -7.44
N LEU A 59 -1.79 -0.29 -6.86
CA LEU A 59 -2.43 1.02 -6.91
C LEU A 59 -2.47 1.57 -8.34
N THR A 60 -1.42 1.34 -9.14
CA THR A 60 -1.40 1.69 -10.57
C THR A 60 -2.63 1.14 -11.30
N GLN A 61 -3.01 -0.12 -11.07
CA GLN A 61 -4.20 -0.73 -11.68
C GLN A 61 -5.49 -0.03 -11.25
N ASP A 62 -5.62 0.30 -9.97
CA ASP A 62 -6.82 0.97 -9.45
C ASP A 62 -6.95 2.39 -10.02
N LEU A 63 -5.83 3.11 -10.17
CA LEU A 63 -5.78 4.42 -10.82
C LEU A 63 -6.14 4.36 -12.31
N LEU A 64 -5.69 3.34 -13.03
CA LEU A 64 -6.09 3.11 -14.42
C LEU A 64 -7.58 2.82 -14.55
N ARG A 65 -8.17 2.04 -13.63
CA ARG A 65 -9.63 1.79 -13.59
C ARG A 65 -10.41 3.08 -13.29
N ALA A 66 -9.83 3.98 -12.50
CA ALA A 66 -10.40 5.31 -12.26
C ALA A 66 -10.28 6.26 -13.46
N GLY A 67 -9.69 5.82 -14.59
CA GLY A 67 -9.57 6.61 -15.81
C GLY A 67 -8.38 7.58 -15.85
N ALA A 68 -7.42 7.46 -14.95
CA ALA A 68 -6.23 8.30 -14.93
C ALA A 68 -5.18 7.86 -15.98
N ARG A 69 -4.38 8.81 -16.44
CA ARG A 69 -3.09 8.53 -17.09
C ARG A 69 -2.05 8.37 -16.01
N VAL A 70 -1.54 7.15 -15.84
CA VAL A 70 -0.65 6.83 -14.73
C VAL A 70 0.79 6.74 -15.20
N THR A 71 1.68 7.37 -14.43
CA THR A 71 3.12 7.13 -14.44
C THR A 71 3.50 6.48 -13.11
N ALA A 72 4.36 5.48 -13.12
CA ALA A 72 4.82 4.79 -11.92
C ALA A 72 6.29 5.08 -11.65
N VAL A 73 6.64 5.22 -10.35
CA VAL A 73 8.04 5.33 -9.90
C VAL A 73 8.24 4.33 -8.76
N GLU A 74 9.29 3.49 -8.88
CA GLU A 74 9.62 2.44 -7.93
C GLU A 74 11.14 2.27 -7.81
N PRO A 75 11.71 2.32 -6.59
CA PRO A 75 13.15 2.15 -6.39
C PRO A 75 13.63 0.69 -6.49
N ASP A 76 12.80 -0.32 -6.16
CA ASP A 76 13.17 -1.73 -6.23
C ASP A 76 13.06 -2.25 -7.67
N GLU A 77 14.20 -2.61 -8.27
CA GLU A 77 14.28 -3.05 -9.66
C GLU A 77 13.50 -4.35 -9.94
N GLN A 78 13.34 -5.25 -8.95
CA GLN A 78 12.58 -6.49 -9.13
C GLN A 78 11.08 -6.23 -9.13
N MET A 79 10.61 -5.35 -8.25
CA MET A 79 9.22 -4.88 -8.26
C MET A 79 8.90 -4.09 -9.51
N LEU A 80 9.79 -3.19 -9.92
CA LEU A 80 9.66 -2.41 -11.16
C LEU A 80 9.60 -3.31 -12.39
N ALA A 81 10.42 -4.35 -12.46
CA ALA A 81 10.39 -5.32 -13.55
C ALA A 81 9.05 -6.09 -13.60
N GLU A 82 8.50 -6.48 -12.44
CA GLU A 82 7.20 -7.12 -12.36
C GLU A 82 6.07 -6.16 -12.76
N LEU A 83 6.11 -4.90 -12.33
CA LEU A 83 5.18 -3.86 -12.76
C LEU A 83 5.19 -3.71 -14.27
N ARG A 84 6.36 -3.56 -14.90
CA ARG A 84 6.51 -3.44 -16.34
C ARG A 84 5.99 -4.67 -17.09
N ARG A 85 6.20 -5.86 -16.55
CA ARG A 85 5.68 -7.10 -17.12
C ARG A 85 4.14 -7.14 -17.10
N ARG A 86 3.52 -6.69 -16.00
CA ARG A 86 2.06 -6.72 -15.79
C ARG A 86 1.34 -5.58 -16.51
N LEU A 87 1.96 -4.41 -16.57
CA LEU A 87 1.38 -3.17 -17.06
C LEU A 87 2.30 -2.55 -18.15
N PRO A 88 2.53 -3.24 -19.28
CA PRO A 88 3.53 -2.84 -20.28
C PRO A 88 3.25 -1.48 -20.94
N ASN A 89 2.02 -0.97 -20.84
CA ASN A 89 1.63 0.32 -21.41
C ASN A 89 1.75 1.48 -20.42
N VAL A 90 2.16 1.22 -19.16
CA VAL A 90 2.36 2.25 -18.14
C VAL A 90 3.81 2.71 -18.17
N PRO A 91 4.09 4.01 -18.36
CA PRO A 91 5.42 4.56 -18.15
C PRO A 91 5.87 4.28 -16.71
N ALA A 92 6.99 3.56 -16.56
CA ALA A 92 7.49 3.14 -15.25
C ALA A 92 9.00 3.37 -15.15
N TYR A 93 9.41 4.15 -14.16
CA TYR A 93 10.78 4.61 -13.97
C TYR A 93 11.36 4.14 -12.65
N SER A 94 12.65 3.87 -12.63
CA SER A 94 13.42 3.72 -11.39
C SER A 94 13.62 5.09 -10.75
N GLY A 95 13.36 5.20 -9.45
CA GLY A 95 13.48 6.44 -8.69
C GLY A 95 12.93 6.32 -7.29
N SER A 96 13.15 7.33 -6.45
CA SER A 96 12.67 7.39 -5.08
C SER A 96 11.73 8.58 -4.87
N ALA A 97 11.11 8.64 -3.71
CA ALA A 97 10.25 9.78 -3.33
C ALA A 97 11.07 11.07 -3.12
N GLU A 98 12.33 10.93 -2.79
CA GLU A 98 13.28 12.03 -2.55
C GLU A 98 13.95 12.55 -3.83
N GLU A 99 13.83 11.79 -4.95
CA GLU A 99 14.35 12.12 -6.27
C GLU A 99 13.44 11.54 -7.36
N ILE A 100 12.38 12.28 -7.70
CA ILE A 100 11.36 11.84 -8.66
C ILE A 100 11.80 12.19 -10.09
N PRO A 101 11.93 11.21 -11.01
CA PRO A 101 12.43 11.44 -12.38
C PRO A 101 11.37 12.05 -13.29
N LEU A 102 10.64 13.05 -12.83
CA LEU A 102 9.63 13.79 -13.56
C LEU A 102 9.89 15.29 -13.51
N SER A 103 9.39 16.02 -14.51
CA SER A 103 9.52 17.48 -14.61
C SER A 103 8.64 18.18 -13.57
N ASP A 104 8.99 19.44 -13.24
CA ASP A 104 8.19 20.31 -12.39
C ASP A 104 6.77 20.49 -12.95
N GLY A 105 5.77 20.43 -12.07
CA GLY A 105 4.38 20.68 -12.44
C GLY A 105 3.83 19.76 -13.53
N SER A 106 4.31 18.51 -13.60
CA SER A 106 3.94 17.56 -14.64
C SER A 106 2.72 16.72 -14.33
N VAL A 107 2.32 16.59 -13.03
CA VAL A 107 1.20 15.75 -12.60
C VAL A 107 0.14 16.50 -11.81
N ASP A 108 -1.11 16.02 -11.83
CA ASP A 108 -2.23 16.54 -11.08
C ASP A 108 -2.31 15.94 -9.68
N ALA A 109 -1.87 14.68 -9.54
CA ALA A 109 -1.88 13.97 -8.28
C ALA A 109 -0.66 13.08 -8.12
N VAL A 110 -0.21 12.90 -6.87
CA VAL A 110 0.77 11.90 -6.46
C VAL A 110 0.12 11.02 -5.41
N LEU A 111 -0.01 9.72 -5.70
CA LEU A 111 -0.52 8.75 -4.76
C LEU A 111 0.55 7.73 -4.38
N ALA A 112 0.50 7.27 -3.13
CA ALA A 112 1.38 6.22 -2.62
C ALA A 112 0.58 5.17 -1.87
N GLY A 113 0.64 3.92 -2.33
CA GLY A 113 -0.05 2.78 -1.71
C GLY A 113 0.89 1.97 -0.82
N GLN A 114 0.66 1.91 0.49
CA GLN A 114 1.52 1.19 1.46
C GLN A 114 3.00 1.62 1.42
N ALA A 115 3.33 2.80 0.91
CA ALA A 115 4.71 3.22 0.66
C ALA A 115 5.15 4.43 1.49
N PHE A 116 4.24 5.34 1.84
CA PHE A 116 4.55 6.64 2.41
C PHE A 116 5.39 6.60 3.70
N HIS A 117 5.24 5.54 4.50
CA HIS A 117 5.99 5.34 5.74
C HIS A 117 7.48 4.98 5.52
N TRP A 118 7.87 4.70 4.26
CA TRP A 118 9.27 4.48 3.89
C TRP A 118 9.99 5.77 3.49
N PHE A 119 9.24 6.82 3.15
CA PHE A 119 9.78 8.07 2.64
C PHE A 119 10.48 8.88 3.73
N ASP A 120 11.61 9.50 3.38
CA ASP A 120 12.15 10.62 4.12
C ASP A 120 11.30 11.85 3.81
N GLN A 121 10.30 12.12 4.65
CA GLN A 121 9.28 13.12 4.36
C GLN A 121 9.84 14.54 4.30
N ASP A 122 10.92 14.84 4.99
CA ASP A 122 11.59 16.15 4.92
C ASP A 122 12.16 16.43 3.51
N ARG A 123 12.53 15.39 2.77
CA ARG A 123 13.02 15.45 1.40
C ARG A 123 11.92 15.13 0.38
N ALA A 124 11.09 14.16 0.65
CA ALA A 124 10.06 13.68 -0.27
C ALA A 124 8.93 14.72 -0.46
N LEU A 125 8.45 15.38 0.61
CA LEU A 125 7.33 16.33 0.47
C LEU A 125 7.66 17.55 -0.40
N PRO A 126 8.83 18.19 -0.31
CA PRO A 126 9.27 19.21 -1.27
C PRO A 126 9.35 18.68 -2.71
N GLU A 127 9.87 17.47 -2.90
CA GLU A 127 10.03 16.86 -4.22
C GLU A 127 8.67 16.49 -4.84
N ILE A 128 7.75 15.94 -4.04
CA ILE A 128 6.36 15.72 -4.46
C ILE A 128 5.68 17.06 -4.83
N ALA A 129 5.91 18.12 -4.04
CA ALA A 129 5.40 19.45 -4.37
C ALA A 129 5.97 19.98 -5.68
N ARG A 130 7.24 19.71 -6.00
CA ARG A 130 7.88 20.13 -7.25
C ARG A 130 7.14 19.54 -8.46
N VAL A 131 6.86 18.24 -8.47
CA VAL A 131 6.23 17.56 -9.62
C VAL A 131 4.74 17.79 -9.73
N LEU A 132 4.03 18.09 -8.63
CA LEU A 132 2.62 18.44 -8.64
C LEU A 132 2.38 19.81 -9.34
N ARG A 133 1.30 19.92 -10.10
CA ARG A 133 0.76 21.24 -10.52
C ARG A 133 0.24 22.01 -9.32
N PRO A 134 0.17 23.37 -9.37
CA PRO A 134 -0.50 24.15 -8.33
C PRO A 134 -1.94 23.66 -8.07
N GLY A 135 -2.32 23.52 -6.81
CA GLY A 135 -3.61 22.92 -6.40
C GLY A 135 -3.71 21.41 -6.68
N GLY A 136 -2.59 20.74 -7.00
CA GLY A 136 -2.52 19.29 -7.10
C GLY A 136 -2.61 18.62 -5.74
N VAL A 137 -2.85 17.31 -5.71
CA VAL A 137 -3.07 16.54 -4.48
C VAL A 137 -1.98 15.49 -4.27
N VAL A 138 -1.49 15.36 -3.04
CA VAL A 138 -0.74 14.19 -2.58
C VAL A 138 -1.64 13.35 -1.68
N ALA A 139 -1.63 12.01 -1.86
CA ALA A 139 -2.39 11.10 -1.02
C ALA A 139 -1.62 9.81 -0.71
N GLY A 140 -1.82 9.32 0.52
CA GLY A 140 -1.37 8.02 0.98
C GLY A 140 -2.56 7.10 1.23
N LEU A 141 -2.42 5.81 0.87
CA LEU A 141 -3.44 4.79 1.08
C LEU A 141 -2.83 3.58 1.79
N TRP A 142 -3.47 3.13 2.86
CA TRP A 142 -3.03 1.96 3.64
C TRP A 142 -4.18 1.01 3.87
N ASN A 143 -4.02 -0.23 3.44
CA ASN A 143 -4.90 -1.31 3.85
C ASN A 143 -4.44 -1.87 5.19
N THR A 144 -5.36 -1.96 6.14
CA THR A 144 -5.19 -2.62 7.43
C THR A 144 -6.33 -3.61 7.66
N TYR A 145 -6.16 -4.48 8.64
CA TYR A 145 -7.20 -5.43 9.03
C TYR A 145 -8.19 -4.76 9.99
N ASP A 146 -9.48 -5.07 9.84
CA ASP A 146 -10.52 -4.43 10.63
C ASP A 146 -10.50 -4.92 12.10
N ASP A 147 -10.11 -4.03 13.01
CA ASP A 147 -10.03 -4.28 14.45
C ASP A 147 -11.39 -4.24 15.16
N GLN A 148 -12.48 -3.95 14.45
CA GLN A 148 -13.83 -4.05 14.98
C GLN A 148 -14.37 -5.50 14.90
N VAL A 149 -13.67 -6.39 14.18
CA VAL A 149 -14.08 -7.78 14.00
C VAL A 149 -13.31 -8.70 14.95
N PRO A 150 -13.97 -9.34 15.94
CA PRO A 150 -13.29 -10.04 17.01
C PRO A 150 -12.32 -11.14 16.55
N TRP A 151 -12.70 -11.94 15.54
CA TRP A 151 -11.83 -13.00 15.04
C TRP A 151 -10.61 -12.47 14.28
N VAL A 152 -10.70 -11.29 13.68
CA VAL A 152 -9.57 -10.61 13.03
C VAL A 152 -8.58 -10.10 14.07
N VAL A 153 -9.08 -9.58 15.20
CA VAL A 153 -8.24 -9.18 16.33
C VAL A 153 -7.48 -10.37 16.89
N GLU A 154 -8.16 -11.52 17.07
CA GLU A 154 -7.51 -12.74 17.56
C GLU A 154 -6.47 -13.28 16.56
N LEU A 155 -6.77 -13.23 15.26
CA LEU A 155 -5.78 -13.55 14.21
C LEU A 155 -4.53 -12.68 14.34
N GLY A 156 -4.70 -11.38 14.66
CA GLY A 156 -3.59 -10.45 14.89
C GLY A 156 -2.73 -10.77 16.10
N ARG A 157 -3.31 -11.46 17.12
CA ARG A 157 -2.55 -11.95 18.28
C ARG A 157 -1.74 -13.21 17.97
N LEU A 158 -2.24 -14.03 17.06
CA LEU A 158 -1.58 -15.27 16.64
C LEU A 158 -0.39 -15.04 15.69
N ALA A 159 -0.42 -13.95 14.94
CA ALA A 159 0.61 -13.61 13.97
C ALA A 159 1.11 -12.17 14.21
N PRO A 160 2.41 -11.87 13.99
CA PRO A 160 2.95 -10.53 14.15
C PRO A 160 2.53 -9.63 12.97
N ILE A 161 1.23 -9.49 12.77
CA ILE A 161 0.60 -8.64 11.76
C ILE A 161 -0.04 -7.44 12.44
N TYR A 162 -0.03 -6.33 11.73
CA TYR A 162 -0.70 -5.14 12.23
C TYR A 162 -2.20 -5.26 12.00
N VAL A 163 -2.95 -5.24 13.09
CA VAL A 163 -4.42 -5.17 13.10
C VAL A 163 -4.79 -3.90 13.84
N GLY A 164 -5.56 -3.04 13.21
CA GLY A 164 -6.07 -1.85 13.87
C GLY A 164 -5.96 -0.57 13.05
N ARG A 165 -6.69 0.41 13.53
CA ARG A 165 -6.83 1.76 12.96
C ARG A 165 -5.95 2.79 13.68
N GLU A 166 -5.15 2.41 14.65
CA GLU A 166 -4.20 3.30 15.31
C GLU A 166 -3.07 3.70 14.34
N GLY A 167 -3.48 4.27 13.20
CA GLY A 167 -2.62 5.00 12.31
C GLY A 167 -2.46 6.41 12.84
N LYS A 168 -1.31 6.72 13.39
CA LYS A 168 -0.83 8.10 13.34
C LYS A 168 -0.92 8.52 11.88
N LEU A 169 -1.47 9.73 11.62
CA LEU A 169 -1.32 10.35 10.31
C LEU A 169 0.12 10.11 9.85
N THR A 170 0.28 9.37 8.77
CA THR A 170 1.61 8.99 8.31
C THR A 170 2.23 10.15 7.57
N MET A 171 1.39 10.99 6.96
CA MET A 171 1.79 12.22 6.31
C MET A 171 1.92 13.35 7.35
N VAL A 172 3.15 13.84 7.52
CA VAL A 172 3.39 15.01 8.38
C VAL A 172 2.96 16.30 7.70
N GLY A 173 2.54 17.30 8.49
CA GLY A 173 2.21 18.62 7.97
C GLY A 173 3.45 19.30 7.37
N HIS A 174 3.30 19.91 6.18
CA HIS A 174 4.39 20.62 5.50
C HIS A 174 3.88 21.95 4.92
N PRO A 175 4.70 23.05 4.96
CA PRO A 175 4.27 24.38 4.51
C PRO A 175 3.79 24.47 3.06
N ALA A 176 4.26 23.60 2.18
CA ALA A 176 3.83 23.54 0.77
C ALA A 176 2.40 23.02 0.58
N TYR A 177 1.76 22.51 1.63
CA TYR A 177 0.46 21.86 1.55
C TYR A 177 -0.57 22.47 2.51
N GLU A 178 -1.83 22.26 2.21
CA GLU A 178 -2.91 22.44 3.16
C GLU A 178 -2.84 21.37 4.28
N PRO A 179 -3.60 21.54 5.38
CA PRO A 179 -3.68 20.54 6.41
C PRO A 179 -4.12 19.18 5.87
N VAL A 180 -3.48 18.12 6.35
CA VAL A 180 -3.80 16.74 5.98
C VAL A 180 -5.23 16.41 6.41
N LYS A 181 -6.01 15.83 5.51
CA LYS A 181 -7.32 15.23 5.78
C LYS A 181 -7.20 13.72 5.71
N ALA A 182 -7.91 13.00 6.58
CA ALA A 182 -7.94 11.55 6.60
C ALA A 182 -9.37 11.03 6.68
N ILE A 183 -9.59 9.85 6.08
CA ILE A 183 -10.86 9.13 6.11
C ILE A 183 -10.60 7.62 6.01
N GLU A 184 -11.55 6.82 6.47
CA GLU A 184 -11.50 5.37 6.43
C GLU A 184 -12.57 4.81 5.49
N PHE A 185 -12.22 3.74 4.79
CA PHE A 185 -13.12 3.00 3.91
C PHE A 185 -13.11 1.53 4.29
N ALA A 186 -14.19 1.06 4.92
CA ALA A 186 -14.37 -0.36 5.19
C ALA A 186 -14.62 -1.10 3.87
N HIS A 187 -13.94 -2.22 3.69
CA HIS A 187 -14.16 -3.10 2.55
C HIS A 187 -13.81 -4.55 2.93
N ALA A 188 -13.99 -5.48 2.02
CA ALA A 188 -13.66 -6.87 2.26
C ALA A 188 -13.03 -7.49 1.03
N MET A 189 -12.31 -8.58 1.24
CA MET A 189 -11.69 -9.35 0.18
C MET A 189 -12.05 -10.83 0.31
N PRO A 190 -12.58 -11.46 -0.75
CA PRO A 190 -12.88 -12.90 -0.71
C PRO A 190 -11.61 -13.72 -0.44
N ARG A 191 -11.65 -14.57 0.59
CA ARG A 191 -10.54 -15.43 1.02
C ARG A 191 -11.05 -16.82 1.40
N THR A 192 -10.16 -17.78 1.30
CA THR A 192 -10.25 -19.06 2.01
C THR A 192 -9.21 -19.07 3.11
N ALA A 193 -9.34 -19.96 4.10
CA ALA A 193 -8.30 -20.12 5.12
C ALA A 193 -6.90 -20.36 4.52
N LYS A 194 -6.82 -21.13 3.42
CA LYS A 194 -5.58 -21.37 2.67
C LYS A 194 -5.02 -20.08 2.05
N SER A 195 -5.85 -19.32 1.32
CA SER A 195 -5.38 -18.11 0.63
C SER A 195 -5.03 -17.00 1.60
N LEU A 196 -5.75 -16.86 2.72
CA LEU A 196 -5.39 -15.89 3.76
C LEU A 196 -4.07 -16.23 4.45
N THR A 197 -3.86 -17.51 4.79
CA THR A 197 -2.56 -17.96 5.34
C THR A 197 -1.40 -17.66 4.37
N ALA A 198 -1.59 -17.88 3.07
CA ALA A 198 -0.60 -17.54 2.05
C ALA A 198 -0.36 -16.03 1.96
N THR A 199 -1.42 -15.21 2.09
CA THR A 199 -1.28 -13.74 2.17
C THR A 199 -0.43 -13.33 3.37
N LEU A 200 -0.71 -13.89 4.55
CA LEU A 200 0.03 -13.58 5.78
C LEU A 200 1.51 -13.95 5.66
N ALA A 201 1.83 -15.09 5.02
CA ALA A 201 3.21 -15.50 4.76
C ALA A 201 4.04 -14.47 3.96
N THR A 202 3.38 -13.54 3.23
CA THR A 202 4.05 -12.46 2.49
C THR A 202 4.35 -11.21 3.31
N HIS A 203 3.95 -11.17 4.59
CA HIS A 203 4.22 -10.02 5.45
C HIS A 203 5.69 -9.97 5.84
N SER A 204 6.31 -8.79 5.74
CA SER A 204 7.71 -8.57 6.10
C SER A 204 8.04 -8.97 7.54
N SER A 205 7.07 -8.80 8.46
CA SER A 205 7.18 -9.22 9.86
C SER A 205 7.30 -10.75 10.02
N ILE A 206 6.75 -11.52 9.08
CA ILE A 206 6.82 -12.98 9.06
C ILE A 206 8.04 -13.44 8.27
N LEU A 207 8.33 -12.82 7.12
CA LEU A 207 9.46 -13.18 6.26
C LEU A 207 10.83 -13.06 6.95
N VAL A 208 10.97 -12.18 7.95
CA VAL A 208 12.22 -12.01 8.71
C VAL A 208 12.42 -13.03 9.84
N LEU A 209 11.41 -13.86 10.16
CA LEU A 209 11.51 -14.90 11.19
C LEU A 209 12.34 -16.08 10.69
N PRO A 210 12.95 -16.88 11.58
CA PRO A 210 13.54 -18.16 11.23
C PRO A 210 12.50 -19.10 10.59
N GLN A 211 12.90 -19.89 9.59
CA GLN A 211 11.98 -20.74 8.81
C GLN A 211 11.08 -21.63 9.68
N ALA A 212 11.64 -22.30 10.68
CA ALA A 212 10.87 -23.16 11.60
C ALA A 212 9.81 -22.39 12.40
N GLU A 213 10.06 -21.11 12.70
CA GLU A 213 9.12 -20.23 13.39
C GLU A 213 8.03 -19.78 12.44
N GLN A 214 8.36 -19.42 11.19
CA GLN A 214 7.38 -19.13 10.15
C GLN A 214 6.41 -20.28 9.93
N GLU A 215 6.94 -21.51 9.74
CA GLU A 215 6.13 -22.71 9.53
C GLU A 215 5.17 -22.97 10.69
N ARG A 216 5.67 -22.92 11.93
CA ARG A 216 4.85 -23.11 13.13
C ARG A 216 3.75 -22.05 13.25
N LEU A 217 4.10 -20.78 12.99
CA LEU A 217 3.16 -19.67 13.03
C LEU A 217 2.05 -19.85 11.99
N LEU A 218 2.40 -20.17 10.75
CA LEU A 218 1.45 -20.35 9.66
C LEU A 218 0.55 -21.58 9.89
N LEU A 219 1.07 -22.66 10.50
CA LEU A 219 0.26 -23.80 10.92
C LEU A 219 -0.77 -23.41 12.00
N ASN A 220 -0.38 -22.61 13.00
CA ASN A 220 -1.31 -22.13 14.03
C ASN A 220 -2.39 -21.23 13.44
N VAL A 221 -2.01 -20.28 12.57
CA VAL A 221 -2.95 -19.43 11.83
C VAL A 221 -3.93 -20.28 11.03
N ARG A 222 -3.44 -21.26 10.31
CA ARG A 222 -4.28 -22.15 9.50
C ARG A 222 -5.26 -22.95 10.38
N ALA A 223 -4.79 -23.54 11.46
CA ALA A 223 -5.64 -24.28 12.39
C ALA A 223 -6.72 -23.39 13.03
N TYR A 224 -6.38 -22.16 13.38
CA TYR A 224 -7.35 -21.17 13.88
C TYR A 224 -8.43 -20.88 12.85
N LEU A 225 -8.05 -20.55 11.61
CA LEU A 225 -9.00 -20.24 10.54
C LEU A 225 -9.89 -21.42 10.18
N ASP A 226 -9.32 -22.64 10.10
CA ASP A 226 -10.11 -23.86 9.80
C ASP A 226 -11.09 -24.23 10.91
N GLY A 227 -10.78 -23.89 12.16
CA GLY A 227 -11.66 -24.15 13.33
C GLY A 227 -12.66 -23.04 13.63
N HIS A 228 -12.57 -21.88 12.99
CA HIS A 228 -13.44 -20.75 13.33
C HIS A 228 -14.77 -20.82 12.53
N PRO A 229 -15.94 -20.53 13.16
CA PRO A 229 -17.24 -20.62 12.52
C PRO A 229 -17.41 -19.77 11.25
N GLU A 230 -16.77 -18.62 11.18
CA GLU A 230 -16.88 -17.71 10.02
C GLU A 230 -15.93 -18.06 8.87
N THR A 231 -14.81 -18.75 9.13
CA THR A 231 -13.75 -18.97 8.14
C THR A 231 -13.44 -20.44 7.84
N GLY A 232 -13.99 -21.37 8.64
CA GLY A 232 -13.76 -22.81 8.52
C GLY A 232 -14.49 -23.48 7.36
N ASP A 233 -14.44 -24.83 7.32
CA ASP A 233 -15.11 -25.71 6.33
C ASP A 233 -14.63 -25.53 4.89
N GLY A 234 -13.45 -24.94 4.67
CA GLY A 234 -12.87 -24.74 3.34
C GLY A 234 -13.63 -23.74 2.46
N ARG A 235 -14.63 -23.05 3.01
CA ARG A 235 -15.45 -22.06 2.30
C ARG A 235 -14.66 -20.79 1.98
N THR A 236 -15.18 -20.01 1.04
CA THR A 236 -14.79 -18.61 0.83
C THR A 236 -15.55 -17.75 1.82
N PHE A 237 -14.85 -16.80 2.44
CA PHE A 237 -15.40 -15.79 3.34
C PHE A 237 -14.87 -14.41 2.97
N ASP A 238 -15.61 -13.38 3.34
CA ASP A 238 -15.18 -12.00 3.17
C ASP A 238 -14.24 -11.62 4.32
N PHE A 239 -12.95 -11.43 3.99
CA PHE A 239 -11.95 -10.99 4.96
C PHE A 239 -12.03 -9.48 5.16
N PRO A 240 -12.40 -8.99 6.36
CA PRO A 240 -12.64 -7.58 6.61
C PRO A 240 -11.35 -6.75 6.60
N LEU A 241 -11.38 -5.65 5.86
CA LEU A 241 -10.30 -4.71 5.68
C LEU A 241 -10.80 -3.28 5.87
N VAL A 242 -9.87 -2.40 6.23
CA VAL A 242 -10.09 -0.95 6.21
C VAL A 242 -8.97 -0.31 5.41
N THR A 243 -9.32 0.54 4.45
CA THR A 243 -8.36 1.44 3.81
C THR A 243 -8.40 2.77 4.51
N ILE A 244 -7.27 3.16 5.10
CA ILE A 244 -7.04 4.52 5.60
C ILE A 244 -6.50 5.33 4.44
N ALA A 245 -7.14 6.44 4.12
CA ALA A 245 -6.70 7.37 3.09
C ALA A 245 -6.38 8.74 3.72
N GLU A 246 -5.20 9.26 3.44
CA GLU A 246 -4.76 10.60 3.83
C GLU A 246 -4.50 11.41 2.56
N ARG A 247 -4.86 12.70 2.56
CA ARG A 247 -4.52 13.61 1.46
C ARG A 247 -4.21 15.01 1.92
N ALA A 248 -3.38 15.71 1.15
CA ALA A 248 -3.14 17.13 1.29
C ALA A 248 -3.07 17.81 -0.09
N ILE A 249 -3.49 19.06 -0.20
CA ILE A 249 -3.52 19.84 -1.44
C ILE A 249 -2.29 20.74 -1.47
N ARG A 250 -1.55 20.76 -2.58
CA ARG A 250 -0.44 21.70 -2.82
C ARG A 250 -0.97 23.12 -2.90
N ARG A 251 -0.37 24.02 -2.14
CA ARG A 251 -0.64 25.47 -2.16
C ARG A 251 -0.10 26.16 -3.42
#